data_280e6bf1fc631cae19728e515b785d71
#
_entry.id   280e6bf1fc631cae19728e515b785d71
#
_cell.length_a   1.000
_cell.length_b   1.000
_cell.length_c   1.000
_cell.angle_alpha   90.00
_cell.angle_beta   90.00
_cell.angle_gamma   90.00
#
_symmetry.space_group_name_H-M   'P 1'
#
loop_
_entity.id
_entity.type
_entity.pdbx_description
1 polymer ?
#
loop_
_entity_poly.entity_id
_entity_poly.type
_entity_poly.pdbx_seq_one_letter_code
_entity_poly.pdbx_strand_id
1 'polypeptide(L)'
;VRAALEHEMAVRGFLVFRSEREIDPEAFLAASCWWGGRRLHSTHGVHPATPGGNRHIFRLSNDRRHGIPGVGPQWHNDGSFLPETFSHSGYHIVRPAERGGGTHFAHQGDAHDALDPAEQERWARLVSVNSNSGVLHPLVHTHPVTGRRCVWLHLGMTGAVIERRADGEGLRLLDERELGDLCRRYNALLNDGFDRGYALAFEYEANDCVFIDNLAVAHRAAPQAHASVEEQGLRIMHRSTVQGIHPLSVSGLPSHLDMHAPSPLGEGVWQGGGIGFRWDAHAPMQN
;
A
#
# COMPACT_ATOMS: atom_id res chain seq x y z
N VAL A 1 12.20 -15.61 19.57
CA VAL A 1 12.30 -14.15 19.30
C VAL A 1 11.62 -13.80 17.98
N ARG A 2 12.03 -14.38 16.84
CA ARG A 2 11.54 -14.02 15.51
C ARG A 2 10.01 -14.19 15.37
N ALA A 3 9.44 -15.36 15.69
CA ALA A 3 8.01 -15.58 15.61
C ALA A 3 7.20 -14.61 16.51
N ALA A 4 7.77 -14.21 17.65
CA ALA A 4 7.15 -13.21 18.50
C ALA A 4 7.15 -11.82 17.84
N LEU A 5 8.25 -11.45 17.17
CA LEU A 5 8.32 -10.18 16.42
C LEU A 5 7.39 -10.16 15.21
N GLU A 6 7.28 -11.27 14.46
CA GLU A 6 6.31 -11.40 13.36
C GLU A 6 4.87 -11.25 13.86
N HIS A 7 4.56 -11.87 15.00
CA HIS A 7 3.24 -11.74 15.63
C HIS A 7 2.96 -10.30 16.07
N GLU A 8 3.91 -9.67 16.78
CA GLU A 8 3.77 -8.28 17.21
C GLU A 8 3.60 -7.32 16.02
N MET A 9 4.34 -7.55 14.93
CA MET A 9 4.19 -6.74 13.72
C MET A 9 2.81 -6.94 13.07
N ALA A 10 2.31 -8.17 13.00
CA ALA A 10 0.99 -8.46 12.46
C ALA A 10 -0.14 -7.84 13.32
N VAL A 11 0.05 -7.72 14.62
CA VAL A 11 -0.92 -7.10 15.56
C VAL A 11 -0.84 -5.58 15.53
N ARG A 12 0.37 -5.02 15.46
CA ARG A 12 0.60 -3.57 15.56
C ARG A 12 0.70 -2.88 14.20
N GLY A 13 0.89 -3.65 13.12
CA GLY A 13 1.04 -3.19 11.76
C GLY A 13 2.48 -2.87 11.36
N PHE A 14 3.32 -2.38 12.26
CA PHE A 14 4.75 -2.15 11.99
C PHE A 14 5.59 -2.14 13.27
N LEU A 15 6.91 -2.32 13.09
CA LEU A 15 7.90 -2.25 14.15
C LEU A 15 9.02 -1.28 13.76
N VAL A 16 9.52 -0.52 14.73
CA VAL A 16 10.63 0.42 14.56
C VAL A 16 11.83 -0.05 15.36
N PHE A 17 12.97 -0.13 14.69
CA PHE A 17 14.27 -0.41 15.29
C PHE A 17 15.16 0.83 15.12
N ARG A 18 15.48 1.50 16.20
CA ARG A 18 16.34 2.67 16.21
C ARG A 18 17.80 2.28 16.41
N SER A 19 18.68 2.94 15.70
CA SER A 19 20.12 2.74 15.80
C SER A 19 20.86 4.07 15.86
N GLU A 20 21.80 4.19 16.80
CA GLU A 20 22.71 5.34 16.86
C GLU A 20 23.81 5.27 15.78
N ARG A 21 23.99 4.11 15.15
CA ARG A 21 24.99 3.88 14.14
C ARG A 21 24.35 3.75 12.76
N GLU A 22 25.06 4.20 11.75
CA GLU A 22 24.68 3.95 10.38
C GLU A 22 24.51 2.43 10.15
N ILE A 23 23.42 2.07 9.51
CA ILE A 23 23.10 0.67 9.21
C ILE A 23 23.59 0.36 7.81
N ASP A 24 24.40 -0.68 7.72
CA ASP A 24 24.85 -1.21 6.43
C ASP A 24 23.64 -1.65 5.58
N PRO A 25 23.55 -1.22 4.30
CA PRO A 25 22.48 -1.61 3.41
C PRO A 25 22.28 -3.12 3.26
N GLU A 26 23.33 -3.91 3.27
CA GLU A 26 23.23 -5.38 3.21
C GLU A 26 22.64 -5.97 4.52
N ALA A 27 23.01 -5.41 5.66
CA ALA A 27 22.43 -5.78 6.94
C ALA A 27 20.93 -5.44 7.00
N PHE A 28 20.51 -4.30 6.45
CA PHE A 28 19.10 -3.94 6.30
C PHE A 28 18.35 -4.94 5.42
N LEU A 29 18.92 -5.32 4.26
CA LEU A 29 18.31 -6.32 3.38
C LEU A 29 18.23 -7.70 4.04
N ALA A 30 19.27 -8.11 4.76
CA ALA A 30 19.28 -9.35 5.52
C ALA A 30 18.16 -9.38 6.60
N ALA A 31 17.98 -8.26 7.31
CA ALA A 31 16.88 -8.11 8.28
C ALA A 31 15.50 -8.13 7.61
N SER A 32 15.37 -7.56 6.40
CA SER A 32 14.14 -7.62 5.61
C SER A 32 13.74 -9.06 5.28
N CYS A 33 14.71 -9.95 5.07
CA CYS A 33 14.47 -11.38 4.83
C CYS A 33 14.05 -12.17 6.10
N TRP A 34 13.90 -11.52 7.23
CA TRP A 34 13.36 -12.18 8.43
C TRP A 34 11.85 -12.36 8.37
N TRP A 35 11.16 -11.58 7.53
CA TRP A 35 9.70 -11.45 7.51
C TRP A 35 9.07 -12.22 6.35
N GLY A 36 7.84 -12.65 6.53
CA GLY A 36 6.99 -13.23 5.50
C GLY A 36 7.68 -14.29 4.64
N GLY A 37 7.63 -14.11 3.31
CA GLY A 37 8.18 -15.03 2.32
C GLY A 37 9.71 -15.10 2.25
N ARG A 38 10.42 -14.25 3.00
CA ARG A 38 11.90 -14.24 3.11
C ARG A 38 12.66 -14.02 1.80
N ARG A 39 11.97 -13.57 0.77
CA ARG A 39 12.53 -13.28 -0.55
C ARG A 39 12.26 -11.83 -0.90
N LEU A 40 13.32 -11.12 -1.25
CA LEU A 40 13.21 -9.75 -1.68
C LEU A 40 12.68 -9.66 -3.11
N HIS A 41 11.82 -8.70 -3.34
CA HIS A 41 11.43 -8.29 -4.67
C HIS A 41 12.49 -7.38 -5.28
N SER A 42 12.74 -7.54 -6.58
CA SER A 42 13.58 -6.60 -7.31
C SER A 42 12.78 -5.37 -7.71
N THR A 43 13.31 -4.19 -7.45
CA THR A 43 12.69 -2.93 -7.88
C THR A 43 12.72 -2.81 -9.41
N HIS A 44 11.76 -2.06 -9.98
CA HIS A 44 11.69 -1.83 -11.43
C HIS A 44 12.77 -0.89 -11.97
N GLY A 45 13.47 -0.18 -11.10
CA GLY A 45 14.56 0.72 -11.47
C GLY A 45 15.54 0.90 -10.31
N VAL A 46 16.82 0.88 -10.63
CA VAL A 46 17.89 1.15 -9.67
C VAL A 46 18.40 2.56 -9.90
N HIS A 47 18.23 3.42 -8.90
CA HIS A 47 18.76 4.79 -8.98
C HIS A 47 20.29 4.75 -8.94
N PRO A 48 21.01 5.59 -9.73
CA PRO A 48 22.49 5.58 -9.77
C PRO A 48 23.17 5.76 -8.41
N ALA A 49 22.54 6.48 -7.48
CA ALA A 49 23.04 6.65 -6.12
C ALA A 49 22.71 5.50 -5.16
N THR A 50 22.09 4.41 -5.64
CA THR A 50 21.81 3.23 -4.81
C THR A 50 23.11 2.53 -4.45
N PRO A 51 23.35 2.20 -3.15
CA PRO A 51 24.57 1.50 -2.72
C PRO A 51 24.77 0.21 -3.49
N GLY A 52 25.98 0.04 -4.06
CA GLY A 52 26.33 -1.15 -4.84
C GLY A 52 25.47 -1.44 -6.06
N GLY A 53 24.58 -0.52 -6.48
CA GLY A 53 23.60 -0.78 -7.54
C GLY A 53 22.62 -1.90 -7.17
N ASN A 54 22.38 -2.13 -5.88
CA ASN A 54 21.59 -3.25 -5.41
C ASN A 54 20.12 -3.14 -5.82
N ARG A 55 19.66 -4.09 -6.64
CA ARG A 55 18.31 -4.13 -7.20
C ARG A 55 17.17 -4.38 -6.19
N HIS A 56 17.49 -4.71 -4.96
CA HIS A 56 16.52 -4.89 -3.87
C HIS A 56 16.32 -3.65 -3.03
N ILE A 57 17.07 -2.58 -3.31
CA ILE A 57 16.92 -1.28 -2.67
C ILE A 57 16.24 -0.31 -3.62
N PHE A 58 15.03 0.12 -3.25
CA PHE A 58 14.36 1.23 -3.90
C PHE A 58 14.72 2.52 -3.16
N ARG A 59 15.66 3.29 -3.72
CA ARG A 59 16.17 4.50 -3.10
C ARG A 59 15.26 5.68 -3.40
N LEU A 60 14.68 6.24 -2.35
CA LEU A 60 13.73 7.35 -2.40
C LEU A 60 14.38 8.64 -1.89
N SER A 61 14.02 9.77 -2.48
CA SER A 61 14.45 11.10 -2.04
C SER A 61 13.47 12.16 -2.54
N ASN A 62 13.45 13.33 -1.89
CA ASN A 62 12.81 14.53 -2.42
C ASN A 62 13.70 15.29 -3.42
N ASP A 63 14.92 14.83 -3.67
CA ASP A 63 15.82 15.33 -4.71
C ASP A 63 16.16 14.20 -5.70
N ARG A 64 15.88 14.44 -6.99
CA ARG A 64 16.14 13.47 -8.07
C ARG A 64 17.61 13.07 -8.23
N ARG A 65 18.53 13.87 -7.75
CA ARG A 65 19.97 13.54 -7.74
C ARG A 65 20.32 12.47 -6.72
N HIS A 66 19.49 12.33 -5.69
CA HIS A 66 19.72 11.46 -4.53
C HIS A 66 18.79 10.25 -4.46
N GLY A 67 17.71 10.23 -5.22
CA GLY A 67 16.75 9.12 -5.23
C GLY A 67 15.53 9.43 -6.10
N ILE A 68 14.55 8.54 -6.10
CA ILE A 68 13.30 8.66 -6.84
C ILE A 68 12.31 9.48 -6.01
N PRO A 69 11.78 10.62 -6.53
CA PRO A 69 10.83 11.46 -5.81
C PRO A 69 9.37 11.06 -6.09
N GLY A 70 8.46 11.63 -5.31
CA GLY A 70 7.01 11.64 -5.60
C GLY A 70 6.32 10.29 -5.40
N VAL A 71 6.87 9.39 -4.59
CA VAL A 71 6.31 8.04 -4.37
C VAL A 71 5.32 8.05 -3.21
N GLY A 72 4.17 7.39 -3.42
CA GLY A 72 3.20 7.05 -2.39
C GLY A 72 2.42 8.21 -1.76
N PRO A 73 1.91 9.22 -2.51
CA PRO A 73 1.16 10.34 -1.92
C PRO A 73 -0.24 9.95 -1.41
N GLN A 74 -0.76 8.83 -1.86
CA GLN A 74 -2.11 8.34 -1.54
C GLN A 74 -2.04 7.12 -0.65
N TRP A 75 -3.14 6.83 0.10
CA TRP A 75 -3.24 5.59 0.85
C TRP A 75 -3.13 4.37 -0.06
N HIS A 76 -2.21 3.47 0.28
CA HIS A 76 -1.94 2.27 -0.49
C HIS A 76 -1.29 1.17 0.33
N ASN A 77 -1.28 -0.01 -0.26
CA ASN A 77 -0.41 -1.13 0.11
C ASN A 77 0.55 -1.37 -1.06
N ASP A 78 1.81 -1.67 -0.76
CA ASP A 78 2.80 -1.99 -1.77
C ASP A 78 2.47 -3.29 -2.51
N GLY A 79 2.75 -3.36 -3.82
CA GLY A 79 2.65 -4.60 -4.58
C GLY A 79 1.26 -4.97 -5.10
N SER A 80 0.31 -4.04 -5.13
CA SER A 80 -1.05 -4.26 -5.65
C SER A 80 -1.12 -4.72 -7.11
N PHE A 81 -0.01 -4.64 -7.84
CA PHE A 81 0.13 -5.08 -9.22
C PHE A 81 0.51 -6.56 -9.36
N LEU A 82 0.67 -7.29 -8.25
CA LEU A 82 0.99 -8.71 -8.18
C LEU A 82 -0.17 -9.47 -7.52
N PRO A 83 -0.53 -10.68 -8.02
CA PRO A 83 -1.52 -11.54 -7.34
C PRO A 83 -1.10 -11.88 -5.90
N GLU A 84 0.18 -12.19 -5.71
CA GLU A 84 0.83 -12.36 -4.42
C GLU A 84 1.46 -11.04 -4.02
N THR A 85 0.64 -10.11 -3.51
CA THR A 85 1.12 -8.79 -3.08
C THR A 85 2.26 -8.92 -2.07
N PHE A 86 3.07 -7.88 -1.90
CA PHE A 86 4.17 -7.95 -0.92
C PHE A 86 3.62 -8.24 0.48
N SER A 87 4.31 -9.13 1.19
CA SER A 87 3.98 -9.45 2.57
C SER A 87 4.42 -8.34 3.51
N HIS A 88 5.62 -7.82 3.32
CA HIS A 88 6.23 -6.79 4.17
C HIS A 88 6.99 -5.77 3.35
N SER A 89 7.10 -4.55 3.88
CA SER A 89 8.01 -3.52 3.40
C SER A 89 8.96 -3.10 4.52
N GLY A 90 10.22 -2.84 4.17
CA GLY A 90 11.22 -2.30 5.08
C GLY A 90 11.65 -0.91 4.64
N TYR A 91 11.78 0.02 5.58
CA TYR A 91 12.33 1.36 5.36
C TYR A 91 13.58 1.54 6.22
N HIS A 92 14.66 1.93 5.60
CA HIS A 92 15.88 2.37 6.28
C HIS A 92 16.07 3.85 6.00
N ILE A 93 16.09 4.65 7.04
CA ILE A 93 16.19 6.10 6.95
C ILE A 93 17.67 6.52 6.95
N VAL A 94 18.20 6.75 5.76
CA VAL A 94 19.59 7.20 5.58
C VAL A 94 19.77 8.64 6.02
N ARG A 95 18.77 9.49 5.66
CA ARG A 95 18.72 10.89 6.06
C ARG A 95 17.26 11.32 6.22
N PRO A 96 16.83 11.64 7.43
CA PRO A 96 15.50 12.20 7.65
C PRO A 96 15.41 13.62 7.11
N ALA A 97 14.21 14.06 6.78
CA ALA A 97 13.95 15.46 6.53
C ALA A 97 14.18 16.28 7.81
N GLU A 98 14.52 17.57 7.65
CA GLU A 98 14.64 18.49 8.79
C GLU A 98 13.26 18.92 9.31
N ARG A 99 12.24 18.88 8.45
CA ARG A 99 10.84 19.21 8.74
C ARG A 99 9.91 18.31 7.93
N GLY A 100 8.96 17.66 8.58
CA GLY A 100 8.05 16.72 7.93
C GLY A 100 8.79 15.54 7.31
N GLY A 101 8.34 15.05 6.17
CA GLY A 101 8.99 13.92 5.46
C GLY A 101 8.61 12.55 6.00
N GLY A 102 7.69 12.50 6.95
CA GLY A 102 7.21 11.27 7.57
C GLY A 102 6.27 10.45 6.70
N THR A 103 5.73 9.42 7.30
CA THR A 103 4.75 8.52 6.68
C THR A 103 3.53 8.39 7.59
N HIS A 104 2.36 8.46 6.99
CA HIS A 104 1.11 8.12 7.66
C HIS A 104 0.85 6.63 7.53
N PHE A 105 0.49 5.99 8.64
CA PHE A 105 0.10 4.59 8.72
C PHE A 105 -1.32 4.49 9.26
N ALA A 106 -2.12 3.56 8.72
CA ALA A 106 -3.46 3.24 9.20
C ALA A 106 -3.65 1.72 9.29
N HIS A 107 -4.06 1.23 10.47
CA HIS A 107 -4.29 -0.18 10.71
C HIS A 107 -5.60 -0.63 10.04
N GLN A 108 -5.49 -1.47 9.02
CA GLN A 108 -6.60 -1.85 8.15
C GLN A 108 -7.64 -2.76 8.81
N GLY A 109 -7.23 -3.51 9.84
CA GLY A 109 -8.15 -4.31 10.65
C GLY A 109 -9.04 -3.42 11.53
N ASP A 110 -8.47 -2.42 12.19
CA ASP A 110 -9.24 -1.47 12.99
C ASP A 110 -10.12 -0.58 12.11
N ALA A 111 -9.65 -0.21 10.92
CA ALA A 111 -10.45 0.47 9.92
C ALA A 111 -11.64 -0.37 9.47
N HIS A 112 -11.47 -1.69 9.25
CA HIS A 112 -12.58 -2.59 8.96
C HIS A 112 -13.61 -2.61 10.10
N ASP A 113 -13.16 -2.74 11.34
CA ASP A 113 -14.03 -2.79 12.53
C ASP A 113 -14.75 -1.45 12.76
N ALA A 114 -14.24 -0.36 12.17
CA ALA A 114 -14.84 0.98 12.22
C ALA A 114 -15.96 1.20 11.21
N LEU A 115 -16.11 0.33 10.21
CA LEU A 115 -17.24 0.33 9.27
C LEU A 115 -18.52 -0.11 9.97
N ASP A 116 -19.66 0.41 9.52
CA ASP A 116 -20.94 -0.14 9.96
C ASP A 116 -21.15 -1.56 9.37
N PRO A 117 -22.07 -2.36 9.96
CA PRO A 117 -22.27 -3.74 9.51
C PRO A 117 -22.70 -3.87 8.04
N ALA A 118 -23.45 -2.91 7.50
CA ALA A 118 -23.89 -2.94 6.10
C ALA A 118 -22.71 -2.63 5.16
N GLU A 119 -21.85 -1.70 5.53
CA GLU A 119 -20.60 -1.43 4.79
C GLU A 119 -19.66 -2.64 4.85
N GLN A 120 -19.46 -3.27 6.01
CA GLN A 120 -18.63 -4.48 6.15
C GLN A 120 -19.13 -5.60 5.24
N GLU A 121 -20.44 -5.85 5.22
CA GLU A 121 -21.05 -6.84 4.36
C GLU A 121 -20.89 -6.50 2.87
N ARG A 122 -21.13 -5.25 2.49
CA ARG A 122 -20.98 -4.80 1.10
C ARG A 122 -19.52 -4.88 0.66
N TRP A 123 -18.56 -4.37 1.46
CA TRP A 123 -17.14 -4.34 1.07
C TRP A 123 -16.54 -5.74 0.96
N ALA A 124 -17.05 -6.71 1.72
CA ALA A 124 -16.66 -8.13 1.56
C ALA A 124 -17.02 -8.72 0.19
N ARG A 125 -17.93 -8.08 -0.57
CA ARG A 125 -18.30 -8.48 -1.93
C ARG A 125 -17.58 -7.70 -3.03
N LEU A 126 -16.74 -6.71 -2.66
CA LEU A 126 -16.04 -5.85 -3.62
C LEU A 126 -14.65 -6.42 -3.95
N VAL A 127 -14.27 -6.26 -5.20
CA VAL A 127 -12.97 -6.68 -5.73
C VAL A 127 -12.37 -5.54 -6.54
N SER A 128 -11.23 -5.04 -6.13
CA SER A 128 -10.50 -4.00 -6.87
C SER A 128 -9.73 -4.60 -8.05
N VAL A 129 -9.61 -3.83 -9.12
CA VAL A 129 -8.83 -4.14 -10.31
C VAL A 129 -7.68 -3.14 -10.42
N ASN A 130 -6.45 -3.62 -10.41
CA ASN A 130 -5.29 -2.75 -10.56
C ASN A 130 -5.23 -2.15 -11.97
N SER A 131 -5.10 -0.82 -12.08
CA SER A 131 -5.14 -0.08 -13.35
C SER A 131 -3.96 -0.36 -14.29
N ASN A 132 -2.86 -0.89 -13.78
CA ASN A 132 -1.64 -1.11 -14.57
C ASN A 132 -1.48 -2.58 -14.99
N SER A 133 -1.92 -3.52 -14.15
CA SER A 133 -1.69 -4.95 -14.36
C SER A 133 -2.96 -5.77 -14.55
N GLY A 134 -4.13 -5.21 -14.24
CA GLY A 134 -5.39 -5.96 -14.24
C GLY A 134 -5.53 -6.96 -13.08
N VAL A 135 -4.58 -7.00 -12.15
CA VAL A 135 -4.63 -7.90 -10.99
C VAL A 135 -5.83 -7.57 -10.11
N LEU A 136 -6.50 -8.62 -9.64
CA LEU A 136 -7.68 -8.53 -8.79
C LEU A 136 -7.32 -8.77 -7.32
N HIS A 137 -7.81 -7.89 -6.45
CA HIS A 137 -7.71 -8.07 -5.01
C HIS A 137 -9.06 -7.85 -4.32
N PRO A 138 -9.42 -8.68 -3.33
CA PRO A 138 -10.62 -8.43 -2.52
C PRO A 138 -10.46 -7.12 -1.75
N LEU A 139 -11.53 -6.35 -1.61
CA LEU A 139 -11.53 -5.13 -0.80
C LEU A 139 -11.43 -5.43 0.70
N VAL A 140 -11.82 -6.62 1.10
CA VAL A 140 -11.65 -7.14 2.47
C VAL A 140 -11.01 -8.53 2.38
N HIS A 141 -9.85 -8.67 3.00
CA HIS A 141 -9.17 -9.95 3.12
C HIS A 141 -9.04 -10.38 4.58
N THR A 142 -8.73 -11.64 4.81
CA THR A 142 -8.39 -12.16 6.14
C THR A 142 -6.88 -12.17 6.30
N HIS A 143 -6.39 -11.48 7.33
CA HIS A 143 -4.96 -11.43 7.63
C HIS A 143 -4.43 -12.81 8.04
N PRO A 144 -3.35 -13.33 7.41
CA PRO A 144 -2.95 -14.73 7.58
C PRO A 144 -2.43 -15.08 8.98
N VAL A 145 -1.93 -14.11 9.75
CA VAL A 145 -1.39 -14.33 11.09
C VAL A 145 -2.43 -14.08 12.17
N THR A 146 -3.18 -12.97 12.09
CA THR A 146 -4.12 -12.56 13.12
C THR A 146 -5.54 -13.10 12.92
N GLY A 147 -5.89 -13.55 11.72
CA GLY A 147 -7.26 -13.94 11.35
C GLY A 147 -8.24 -12.76 11.25
N ARG A 148 -7.80 -11.53 11.49
CA ARG A 148 -8.65 -10.33 11.41
C ARG A 148 -9.02 -10.01 9.96
N ARG A 149 -10.20 -9.48 9.75
CA ARG A 149 -10.58 -8.87 8.48
C ARG A 149 -9.92 -7.50 8.34
N CYS A 150 -9.28 -7.27 7.20
CA CYS A 150 -8.60 -6.02 6.87
C CYS A 150 -9.16 -5.44 5.57
N VAL A 151 -9.43 -4.15 5.55
CA VAL A 151 -9.76 -3.43 4.30
C VAL A 151 -8.50 -3.27 3.46
N TRP A 152 -8.61 -3.38 2.13
CA TRP A 152 -7.44 -3.31 1.26
C TRP A 152 -7.78 -2.63 -0.07
N LEU A 153 -7.22 -1.46 -0.33
CA LEU A 153 -7.42 -0.72 -1.57
C LEU A 153 -6.22 0.19 -1.86
N HIS A 154 -5.71 0.15 -3.08
CA HIS A 154 -4.67 1.08 -3.53
C HIS A 154 -5.31 2.25 -4.29
N LEU A 155 -5.49 3.40 -3.63
CA LEU A 155 -6.19 4.55 -4.24
C LEU A 155 -5.54 5.03 -5.55
N GLY A 156 -4.21 5.02 -5.64
CA GLY A 156 -3.49 5.49 -6.83
C GLY A 156 -3.44 4.49 -8.00
N MET A 157 -3.80 3.22 -7.78
CA MET A 157 -3.72 2.16 -8.79
C MET A 157 -5.01 1.36 -8.96
N THR A 158 -6.09 1.72 -8.28
CA THR A 158 -7.39 1.09 -8.52
C THR A 158 -8.05 1.76 -9.71
N GLY A 159 -8.30 0.99 -10.75
CA GLY A 159 -8.91 1.49 -11.97
C GLY A 159 -10.36 1.08 -12.14
N ALA A 160 -10.79 0.01 -11.49
CA ALA A 160 -12.18 -0.44 -11.45
C ALA A 160 -12.45 -1.23 -10.17
N VAL A 161 -13.73 -1.43 -9.85
CA VAL A 161 -14.17 -2.32 -8.79
C VAL A 161 -15.33 -3.18 -9.28
N ILE A 162 -15.20 -4.47 -9.06
CA ILE A 162 -16.24 -5.47 -9.33
C ILE A 162 -17.02 -5.69 -8.05
N GLU A 163 -18.34 -5.66 -8.13
CA GLU A 163 -19.23 -6.04 -7.02
C GLU A 163 -19.92 -7.37 -7.32
N ARG A 164 -19.82 -8.31 -6.38
CA ARG A 164 -20.68 -9.49 -6.37
C ARG A 164 -22.05 -9.10 -5.85
N ARG A 165 -23.11 -9.48 -6.55
CA ARG A 165 -24.48 -9.21 -6.10
C ARG A 165 -24.77 -9.89 -4.77
N ALA A 166 -25.60 -9.27 -3.95
CA ALA A 166 -25.97 -9.80 -2.64
C ALA A 166 -26.73 -11.14 -2.72
N ASP A 167 -27.47 -11.36 -3.82
CA ASP A 167 -28.17 -12.62 -4.12
C ASP A 167 -27.24 -13.76 -4.56
N GLY A 168 -25.94 -13.47 -4.76
CA GLY A 168 -24.96 -14.41 -5.27
C GLY A 168 -25.02 -14.63 -6.79
N GLU A 169 -25.99 -14.03 -7.47
CA GLU A 169 -26.23 -14.21 -8.91
C GLU A 169 -25.60 -13.07 -9.73
N GLY A 170 -24.31 -13.21 -9.99
CA GLY A 170 -23.63 -12.37 -10.96
C GLY A 170 -22.68 -11.33 -10.38
N LEU A 171 -22.04 -10.65 -11.31
CA LEU A 171 -21.01 -9.64 -11.09
C LEU A 171 -21.44 -8.36 -11.82
N ARG A 172 -21.06 -7.20 -11.29
CA ARG A 172 -21.17 -5.93 -11.99
C ARG A 172 -19.94 -5.07 -11.75
N LEU A 173 -19.60 -4.21 -12.67
CA LEU A 173 -18.68 -3.11 -12.42
C LEU A 173 -19.41 -1.99 -11.69
N LEU A 174 -18.73 -1.35 -10.75
CA LEU A 174 -19.18 -0.06 -10.25
C LEU A 174 -19.04 0.98 -11.38
N ASP A 175 -20.02 1.85 -11.49
CA ASP A 175 -19.90 3.00 -12.38
C ASP A 175 -18.87 4.01 -11.84
N GLU A 176 -18.53 5.03 -12.63
CA GLU A 176 -17.52 6.03 -12.27
C GLU A 176 -17.89 6.78 -10.98
N ARG A 177 -19.16 7.10 -10.77
CA ARG A 177 -19.62 7.79 -9.57
C ARG A 177 -19.50 6.89 -8.35
N GLU A 178 -19.95 5.65 -8.44
CA GLU A 178 -19.87 4.65 -7.36
C GLU A 178 -18.42 4.35 -6.97
N LEU A 179 -17.53 4.23 -7.97
CA LEU A 179 -16.10 4.04 -7.75
C LEU A 179 -15.49 5.25 -7.06
N GLY A 180 -15.82 6.46 -7.50
CA GLY A 180 -15.39 7.70 -6.86
C GLY A 180 -15.89 7.81 -5.42
N ASP A 181 -17.15 7.47 -5.15
CA ASP A 181 -17.74 7.47 -3.80
C ASP A 181 -17.02 6.46 -2.90
N LEU A 182 -16.73 5.26 -3.40
CA LEU A 182 -15.97 4.24 -2.67
C LEU A 182 -14.56 4.71 -2.33
N CYS A 183 -13.84 5.29 -3.30
CA CYS A 183 -12.49 5.81 -3.07
C CYS A 183 -12.49 6.96 -2.04
N ARG A 184 -13.46 7.87 -2.12
CA ARG A 184 -13.63 8.94 -1.11
C ARG A 184 -13.93 8.36 0.27
N ARG A 185 -14.83 7.39 0.34
CA ARG A 185 -15.19 6.73 1.61
C ARG A 185 -14.01 5.97 2.22
N TYR A 186 -13.23 5.24 1.40
CA TYR A 186 -12.01 4.57 1.86
C TYR A 186 -10.98 5.57 2.37
N ASN A 187 -10.75 6.66 1.64
CA ASN A 187 -9.83 7.70 2.07
C ASN A 187 -10.29 8.37 3.38
N ALA A 188 -11.57 8.67 3.51
CA ALA A 188 -12.14 9.21 4.75
C ALA A 188 -11.99 8.22 5.91
N LEU A 189 -12.32 6.95 5.71
CA LEU A 189 -12.18 5.91 6.72
C LEU A 189 -10.75 5.86 7.30
N LEU A 190 -9.72 5.86 6.45
CA LEU A 190 -8.33 5.82 6.93
C LEU A 190 -7.90 7.14 7.59
N ASN A 191 -8.42 8.28 7.12
CA ASN A 191 -8.15 9.59 7.75
C ASN A 191 -8.84 9.73 9.12
N ASP A 192 -10.06 9.22 9.27
CA ASP A 192 -10.79 9.19 10.55
C ASP A 192 -9.99 8.45 11.63
N GLY A 193 -9.08 7.58 11.20
CA GLY A 193 -8.18 6.84 12.09
C GLY A 193 -7.28 7.71 12.95
N PHE A 194 -6.95 8.93 12.52
CA PHE A 194 -6.15 9.84 13.35
C PHE A 194 -6.90 10.27 14.61
N ASP A 195 -8.20 10.51 14.51
CA ASP A 195 -9.04 10.88 15.65
C ASP A 195 -9.48 9.65 16.45
N ARG A 196 -9.60 8.49 15.80
CA ARG A 196 -10.08 7.24 16.40
C ARG A 196 -8.95 6.33 16.93
N GLY A 197 -7.69 6.70 16.73
CA GLY A 197 -6.52 6.03 17.29
C GLY A 197 -6.00 4.82 16.50
N TYR A 198 -6.48 4.57 15.26
CA TYR A 198 -5.96 3.51 14.41
C TYR A 198 -5.14 4.02 13.20
N ALA A 199 -4.93 5.33 13.10
CA ALA A 199 -3.94 5.90 12.20
C ALA A 199 -3.00 6.83 12.97
N LEU A 200 -1.78 6.96 12.46
CA LEU A 200 -0.77 7.84 13.04
C LEU A 200 0.12 8.46 11.97
N ALA A 201 0.64 9.65 12.24
CA ALA A 201 1.71 10.29 11.51
C ALA A 201 3.04 9.91 12.19
N PHE A 202 3.92 9.26 11.45
CA PHE A 202 5.21 8.80 11.97
C PHE A 202 6.33 9.64 11.38
N GLU A 203 7.09 10.29 12.25
CA GLU A 203 8.30 11.03 11.89
C GLU A 203 9.54 10.17 12.17
N TYR A 204 10.50 10.25 11.27
CA TYR A 204 11.68 9.41 11.26
C TYR A 204 12.87 10.08 11.92
N GLU A 205 13.70 9.27 12.56
CA GLU A 205 15.06 9.62 12.95
C GLU A 205 16.08 8.98 12.01
N ALA A 206 17.30 9.52 12.00
CA ALA A 206 18.38 8.91 11.22
C ALA A 206 18.64 7.48 11.69
N ASN A 207 18.88 6.58 10.73
CA ASN A 207 19.11 5.15 10.96
C ASN A 207 17.91 4.36 11.51
N ASP A 208 16.70 4.94 11.54
CA ASP A 208 15.51 4.15 11.79
C ASP A 208 15.38 3.05 10.73
N CYS A 209 15.16 1.81 11.19
CA CYS A 209 14.65 0.72 10.37
C CYS A 209 13.21 0.43 10.77
N VAL A 210 12.29 0.63 9.83
CA VAL A 210 10.87 0.37 10.03
C VAL A 210 10.46 -0.80 9.17
N PHE A 211 9.94 -1.86 9.78
CA PHE A 211 9.37 -3.00 9.05
C PHE A 211 7.86 -2.98 9.22
N ILE A 212 7.16 -3.12 8.10
CA ILE A 212 5.73 -2.91 7.98
C ILE A 212 5.09 -4.21 7.51
N ASP A 213 4.06 -4.66 8.19
CA ASP A 213 3.18 -5.71 7.69
C ASP A 213 2.24 -5.08 6.65
N ASN A 214 2.52 -5.35 5.40
CA ASN A 214 1.79 -4.77 4.28
C ASN A 214 0.37 -5.33 4.11
N LEU A 215 0.01 -6.38 4.85
CA LEU A 215 -1.35 -6.95 4.88
C LEU A 215 -2.17 -6.42 6.06
N ALA A 216 -1.54 -5.75 7.02
CA ALA A 216 -2.20 -5.18 8.19
C ALA A 216 -2.34 -3.66 8.11
N VAL A 217 -1.47 -2.97 7.36
CA VAL A 217 -1.34 -1.51 7.38
C VAL A 217 -1.30 -0.91 5.98
N ALA A 218 -2.22 0.01 5.71
CA ALA A 218 -2.08 0.95 4.62
C ALA A 218 -1.17 2.11 5.02
N HIS A 219 -0.44 2.65 4.06
CA HIS A 219 0.44 3.79 4.31
C HIS A 219 0.37 4.82 3.17
N ARG A 220 0.83 6.04 3.47
CA ARG A 220 1.07 7.09 2.49
C ARG A 220 2.18 8.02 2.97
N ALA A 221 2.86 8.67 2.03
CA ALA A 221 3.73 9.79 2.37
C ALA A 221 2.91 10.87 3.09
N ALA A 222 3.48 11.47 4.15
CA ALA A 222 2.85 12.62 4.79
C ALA A 222 2.63 13.75 3.77
N PRO A 223 1.61 14.60 3.91
CA PRO A 223 1.28 15.63 2.91
C PRO A 223 2.47 16.51 2.51
N GLN A 224 3.37 16.81 3.44
CA GLN A 224 4.57 17.63 3.21
C GLN A 224 5.79 16.80 2.77
N ALA A 225 5.70 15.47 2.70
CA ALA A 225 6.86 14.61 2.42
C ALA A 225 7.46 14.79 1.02
N HIS A 226 6.76 15.46 0.12
CA HIS A 226 7.21 15.79 -1.23
C HIS A 226 7.60 17.25 -1.41
N ALA A 227 7.69 18.03 -0.33
CA ALA A 227 8.17 19.39 -0.37
C ALA A 227 9.63 19.45 -0.88
N SER A 228 10.03 20.61 -1.37
CA SER A 228 11.37 20.81 -1.93
C SER A 228 12.47 20.65 -0.86
N VAL A 229 13.72 20.51 -1.30
CA VAL A 229 14.86 20.44 -0.36
C VAL A 229 15.00 21.75 0.44
N GLU A 230 14.66 22.88 -0.16
CA GLU A 230 14.68 24.19 0.50
C GLU A 230 13.64 24.29 1.61
N GLU A 231 12.50 23.63 1.45
CA GLU A 231 11.40 23.68 2.41
C GLU A 231 11.56 22.67 3.55
N GLN A 232 12.00 21.45 3.26
CA GLN A 232 12.02 20.38 4.26
C GLN A 232 13.41 19.79 4.57
N GLY A 233 14.48 20.24 3.89
CA GLY A 233 15.79 19.59 3.94
C GLY A 233 15.85 18.35 3.03
N LEU A 234 17.06 17.85 2.79
CA LEU A 234 17.27 16.64 1.99
C LEU A 234 16.85 15.40 2.77
N ARG A 235 15.93 14.62 2.20
CA ARG A 235 15.49 13.32 2.71
C ARG A 235 15.98 12.19 1.82
N ILE A 236 16.51 11.11 2.43
CA ILE A 236 16.93 9.90 1.73
C ILE A 236 16.46 8.67 2.51
N MET A 237 15.76 7.78 1.83
CA MET A 237 15.24 6.53 2.37
C MET A 237 15.58 5.38 1.43
N HIS A 238 15.97 4.24 1.98
CA HIS A 238 16.01 2.97 1.27
C HIS A 238 14.76 2.17 1.59
N ARG A 239 14.06 1.66 0.59
CA ARG A 239 12.94 0.74 0.77
C ARG A 239 13.32 -0.63 0.22
N SER A 240 13.04 -1.66 1.00
CA SER A 240 12.99 -3.05 0.56
C SER A 240 11.55 -3.54 0.54
N THR A 241 11.23 -4.52 -0.30
CA THR A 241 9.93 -5.19 -0.32
C THR A 241 10.13 -6.69 -0.30
N VAL A 242 9.35 -7.38 0.53
CA VAL A 242 9.38 -8.83 0.68
C VAL A 242 8.24 -9.43 -0.12
N GLN A 243 8.54 -10.42 -0.96
CA GLN A 243 7.55 -11.10 -1.78
C GLN A 243 6.46 -11.73 -0.91
N GLY A 244 5.23 -11.68 -1.39
CA GLY A 244 4.12 -12.41 -0.80
C GLY A 244 4.24 -13.92 -1.02
N ILE A 245 3.59 -14.66 -0.15
CA ILE A 245 3.46 -16.13 -0.24
C ILE A 245 2.01 -16.57 -0.24
N HIS A 246 1.11 -15.62 -0.02
CA HIS A 246 -0.33 -15.87 0.00
C HIS A 246 -1.00 -14.92 -1.00
N PRO A 247 -1.55 -15.44 -2.10
CA PRO A 247 -2.33 -14.60 -3.00
C PRO A 247 -3.58 -14.11 -2.27
N LEU A 248 -3.89 -12.84 -2.42
CA LEU A 248 -5.18 -12.29 -2.04
C LEU A 248 -6.18 -12.64 -3.16
N SER A 249 -6.51 -13.93 -3.28
CA SER A 249 -7.37 -14.41 -4.34
C SER A 249 -8.85 -14.24 -4.02
N VAL A 250 -9.64 -14.09 -5.05
CA VAL A 250 -11.11 -14.06 -4.95
C VAL A 250 -11.67 -15.30 -5.59
N SER A 251 -12.38 -16.12 -4.80
CA SER A 251 -13.00 -17.35 -5.30
C SER A 251 -13.89 -17.09 -6.52
N GLY A 252 -13.72 -17.88 -7.58
CA GLY A 252 -14.51 -17.80 -8.80
C GLY A 252 -14.16 -16.62 -9.73
N LEU A 253 -13.06 -15.90 -9.45
CA LEU A 253 -12.49 -14.90 -10.36
C LEU A 253 -11.05 -15.27 -10.73
N PRO A 254 -10.57 -14.89 -11.92
CA PRO A 254 -9.16 -15.06 -12.29
C PRO A 254 -8.28 -14.17 -11.41
N SER A 255 -6.97 -14.43 -11.39
CA SER A 255 -6.02 -13.60 -10.64
C SER A 255 -5.80 -12.22 -11.28
N HIS A 256 -6.03 -12.12 -12.59
CA HIS A 256 -5.95 -10.85 -13.34
C HIS A 256 -6.89 -10.90 -14.55
N LEU A 257 -7.25 -9.72 -15.01
CA LEU A 257 -8.00 -9.50 -16.24
C LEU A 257 -7.06 -9.02 -17.34
N ASP A 258 -7.36 -9.41 -18.59
CA ASP A 258 -6.66 -8.85 -19.75
C ASP A 258 -7.13 -7.41 -19.97
N MET A 259 -6.23 -6.45 -19.71
CA MET A 259 -6.50 -5.02 -19.81
C MET A 259 -6.71 -4.54 -21.25
N HIS A 260 -6.37 -5.36 -22.25
CA HIS A 260 -6.51 -5.07 -23.66
C HIS A 260 -7.74 -5.74 -24.29
N ALA A 261 -8.33 -6.71 -23.59
CA ALA A 261 -9.57 -7.35 -24.02
C ALA A 261 -10.80 -6.49 -23.73
N PRO A 262 -11.93 -6.69 -24.46
CA PRO A 262 -13.21 -6.15 -24.04
C PRO A 262 -13.56 -6.61 -22.62
N SER A 263 -14.24 -5.75 -21.84
CA SER A 263 -14.63 -6.11 -20.49
C SER A 263 -15.43 -7.42 -20.48
N PRO A 264 -15.01 -8.44 -19.71
CA PRO A 264 -15.76 -9.67 -19.57
C PRO A 264 -17.09 -9.51 -18.82
N LEU A 265 -17.33 -8.31 -18.28
CA LEU A 265 -18.49 -7.97 -17.43
C LEU A 265 -19.51 -7.07 -18.16
N GLY A 266 -19.37 -6.91 -19.51
CA GLY A 266 -20.25 -6.10 -20.31
C GLY A 266 -19.79 -4.63 -20.46
N GLU A 267 -20.68 -3.79 -21.02
CA GLU A 267 -20.41 -2.35 -21.17
C GLU A 267 -20.35 -1.69 -19.78
N GLY A 268 -19.19 -1.22 -19.41
CA GLY A 268 -18.90 -0.55 -18.15
C GLY A 268 -17.71 0.39 -18.29
N VAL A 269 -17.15 0.85 -17.17
CA VAL A 269 -15.99 1.76 -17.06
C VAL A 269 -14.75 1.22 -17.79
N TRP A 270 -14.74 -0.04 -18.15
CA TRP A 270 -13.69 -0.72 -18.88
C TRP A 270 -13.98 -0.68 -20.39
N GLN A 271 -13.48 0.31 -21.05
CA GLN A 271 -13.43 0.34 -22.53
C GLN A 271 -12.00 0.01 -22.94
N GLY A 272 -11.81 -1.11 -23.65
CA GLY A 272 -10.52 -1.67 -24.03
C GLY A 272 -9.42 -0.64 -24.30
N GLY A 273 -8.28 -0.78 -23.63
CA GLY A 273 -7.15 0.15 -23.76
C GLY A 273 -6.78 0.90 -22.47
N GLY A 274 -7.40 0.63 -21.36
CA GLY A 274 -7.04 1.19 -20.06
C GLY A 274 -8.25 1.51 -19.20
N ILE A 275 -8.12 1.25 -17.94
CA ILE A 275 -9.13 1.64 -16.96
C ILE A 275 -9.04 3.16 -16.80
N GLY A 276 -10.08 3.86 -17.27
CA GLY A 276 -10.05 5.32 -17.40
C GLY A 276 -10.08 6.10 -16.09
N PHE A 277 -10.48 5.48 -14.99
CA PHE A 277 -10.60 6.17 -13.72
C PHE A 277 -9.27 6.14 -12.96
N ARG A 278 -8.77 7.31 -12.58
CA ARG A 278 -7.69 7.47 -11.61
C ARG A 278 -8.19 8.39 -10.51
N TRP A 279 -8.17 7.92 -9.27
CA TRP A 279 -8.41 8.76 -8.12
C TRP A 279 -7.31 9.82 -8.04
N ASP A 280 -7.70 11.09 -8.11
CA ASP A 280 -6.80 12.22 -7.87
C ASP A 280 -6.98 12.72 -6.43
N ALA A 281 -6.01 12.42 -5.57
CA ALA A 281 -6.00 12.89 -4.18
C ALA A 281 -5.82 14.43 -4.06
N HIS A 282 -5.39 15.06 -5.14
CA HIS A 282 -5.20 16.53 -5.20
C HIS A 282 -6.40 17.25 -5.83
N ALA A 283 -7.38 16.52 -6.37
CA ALA A 283 -8.62 17.14 -6.79
C ALA A 283 -9.26 17.82 -5.57
N PRO A 284 -9.60 19.13 -5.63
CA PRO A 284 -10.25 19.80 -4.53
C PRO A 284 -11.55 19.05 -4.21
N MET A 285 -11.73 18.69 -2.94
CA MET A 285 -13.01 18.14 -2.49
C MET A 285 -14.08 19.19 -2.84
N GLN A 286 -14.89 18.88 -3.84
CA GLN A 286 -16.10 19.64 -4.08
C GLN A 286 -17.02 19.36 -2.89
N ASN A 287 -17.25 20.41 -2.08
CA ASN A 287 -18.18 20.40 -0.95
C ASN A 287 -19.60 20.05 -1.38
#